data_b91cdcd495119429677d4113aa7bdc22
#
_entry.id   b91cdcd495119429677d4113aa7bdc22
#
_cell.length_a   1.000
_cell.length_b   1.000
_cell.length_c   1.000
_cell.angle_alpha   90.00
_cell.angle_beta   90.00
_cell.angle_gamma   90.00
#
_symmetry.space_group_name_H-M   'P 1'
#
loop_
_entity.id
_entity.type
_entity.pdbx_description
1 polymer ?
#
loop_
_entity_poly.entity_id
_entity_poly.type
_entity_poly.pdbx_seq_one_letter_code
_entity_poly.pdbx_strand_id
1 'polypeptide(L)'
;MKIALFSQDINKDVETVFQSILSHDEATKCNFFIFKNLRNSVAKTDQNLYEFFDNYSDLTENLDIFVSIGGDGTFLRSIEFVRNLNLPIIGINTGRLGFLASTKKENLEKSLIKIFNKKFVSEKRSLLKVTTNCNTIPEKSFPYALNEISVVRKDTTSMINVRTSLDGTYINSYWSDGLIVSTPTGSTGYSLSCGGPVISPSSNSLVLTPISPHNLNARPLVISDSTKIEISVEGREDFHLLTIDAKIYTLKNETKIFLEKADFDIKVANINNYNFFKTLKDKLLWGKDKRN
;
A
#
# COMPACT_ATOMS: atom_id res chain seq x y z
N MET A 1 25.31 7.29 -5.46
CA MET A 1 23.97 7.08 -4.90
C MET A 1 23.65 5.60 -4.94
N LYS A 2 22.99 5.04 -3.92
CA LYS A 2 22.56 3.62 -3.87
C LYS A 2 21.04 3.53 -4.07
N ILE A 3 20.60 2.85 -5.10
CA ILE A 3 19.21 2.83 -5.56
C ILE A 3 18.71 1.39 -5.65
N ALA A 4 17.61 1.08 -4.96
CA ALA A 4 16.92 -0.19 -5.18
C ALA A 4 15.86 -0.04 -6.28
N LEU A 5 15.83 -0.97 -7.24
CA LEU A 5 14.87 -1.00 -8.34
C LEU A 5 13.96 -2.23 -8.20
N PHE A 6 12.66 -2.00 -8.18
CA PHE A 6 11.67 -3.04 -7.99
C PHE A 6 10.54 -2.93 -9.02
N SER A 7 10.17 -4.06 -9.58
CA SER A 7 8.89 -4.27 -10.23
C SER A 7 8.40 -5.69 -9.96
N GLN A 8 7.10 -5.84 -9.77
CA GLN A 8 6.53 -7.16 -9.58
C GLN A 8 6.35 -7.88 -10.91
N ASP A 9 5.76 -7.19 -11.88
CA ASP A 9 5.45 -7.74 -13.20
C ASP A 9 6.39 -7.14 -14.23
N ILE A 10 6.83 -7.96 -15.19
CA ILE A 10 7.68 -7.52 -16.28
C ILE A 10 6.82 -7.44 -17.53
N ASN A 11 6.70 -6.24 -18.06
CA ASN A 11 6.05 -5.96 -19.34
C ASN A 11 6.84 -4.88 -20.08
N LYS A 12 6.48 -4.63 -21.32
CA LYS A 12 7.19 -3.68 -22.21
C LYS A 12 7.34 -2.29 -21.59
N ASP A 13 6.34 -1.80 -20.88
CA ASP A 13 6.38 -0.47 -20.25
C ASP A 13 7.34 -0.43 -19.07
N VAL A 14 7.33 -1.46 -18.23
CA VAL A 14 8.28 -1.65 -17.13
C VAL A 14 9.70 -1.73 -17.66
N GLU A 15 9.94 -2.55 -18.70
CA GLU A 15 11.26 -2.69 -19.33
C GLU A 15 11.75 -1.36 -19.90
N THR A 16 10.88 -0.60 -20.57
CA THR A 16 11.23 0.71 -21.10
C THR A 16 11.69 1.66 -20.02
N VAL A 17 10.95 1.75 -18.91
CA VAL A 17 11.30 2.60 -17.76
C VAL A 17 12.60 2.11 -17.12
N PHE A 18 12.73 0.81 -16.89
CA PHE A 18 13.91 0.19 -16.29
C PHE A 18 15.17 0.48 -17.12
N GLN A 19 15.12 0.28 -18.44
CA GLN A 19 16.24 0.58 -19.34
C GLN A 19 16.57 2.08 -19.37
N SER A 20 15.55 2.95 -19.34
CA SER A 20 15.77 4.40 -19.26
C SER A 20 16.50 4.81 -17.98
N ILE A 21 16.24 4.13 -16.85
CA ILE A 21 16.96 4.38 -15.59
C ILE A 21 18.44 3.98 -15.73
N LEU A 22 18.71 2.77 -16.24
CA LEU A 22 20.08 2.25 -16.33
C LEU A 22 20.93 2.96 -17.39
N SER A 23 20.32 3.42 -18.48
CA SER A 23 21.02 4.11 -19.58
C SER A 23 21.18 5.62 -19.37
N HIS A 24 20.65 6.19 -18.30
CA HIS A 24 20.77 7.61 -17.99
C HIS A 24 22.24 7.98 -17.65
N ASP A 25 22.74 9.14 -18.11
CA ASP A 25 24.13 9.56 -17.89
C ASP A 25 24.55 9.55 -16.42
N GLU A 26 23.65 9.97 -15.50
CA GLU A 26 23.91 9.99 -14.06
C GLU A 26 23.91 8.57 -13.44
N ALA A 27 23.40 7.56 -14.13
CA ALA A 27 23.36 6.18 -13.62
C ALA A 27 24.77 5.61 -13.40
N THR A 28 25.76 6.04 -14.19
CA THR A 28 27.16 5.63 -14.04
C THR A 28 27.78 5.96 -12.68
N LYS A 29 27.17 6.92 -11.95
CA LYS A 29 27.58 7.36 -10.60
C LYS A 29 26.81 6.64 -9.49
N CYS A 30 25.97 5.66 -9.84
CA CYS A 30 25.06 5.01 -8.91
C CYS A 30 25.36 3.51 -8.77
N ASN A 31 25.11 2.97 -7.59
CA ASN A 31 25.10 1.54 -7.33
C ASN A 31 23.64 1.09 -7.29
N PHE A 32 23.30 0.11 -8.13
CA PHE A 32 21.94 -0.39 -8.21
C PHE A 32 21.80 -1.75 -7.54
N PHE A 33 20.74 -1.86 -6.74
CA PHE A 33 20.21 -3.08 -6.17
C PHE A 33 18.95 -3.43 -6.94
N ILE A 34 18.98 -4.49 -7.73
CA ILE A 34 17.91 -4.82 -8.68
C ILE A 34 17.12 -6.02 -8.16
N PHE A 35 15.79 -5.90 -8.09
CA PHE A 35 14.95 -7.03 -7.73
C PHE A 35 15.11 -8.18 -8.71
N LYS A 36 15.26 -9.40 -8.20
CA LYS A 36 15.64 -10.58 -8.99
C LYS A 36 14.79 -10.80 -10.24
N ASN A 37 13.50 -10.46 -10.21
CA ASN A 37 12.62 -10.63 -11.38
C ASN A 37 13.10 -9.79 -12.57
N LEU A 38 13.72 -8.64 -12.32
CA LEU A 38 14.27 -7.77 -13.38
C LEU A 38 15.63 -8.23 -13.90
N ARG A 39 16.20 -9.31 -13.35
CA ARG A 39 17.54 -9.79 -13.74
C ARG A 39 17.66 -10.11 -15.23
N ASN A 40 16.62 -10.72 -15.81
CA ASN A 40 16.60 -11.08 -17.22
C ASN A 40 16.48 -9.86 -18.17
N SER A 41 16.04 -8.72 -17.64
CA SER A 41 16.03 -7.45 -18.39
C SER A 41 17.38 -6.74 -18.38
N VAL A 42 18.38 -7.24 -17.65
CA VAL A 42 19.77 -6.78 -17.69
C VAL A 42 20.55 -7.64 -18.69
N ALA A 43 21.36 -7.01 -19.53
CA ALA A 43 22.24 -7.73 -20.46
C ALA A 43 23.17 -8.68 -19.67
N LYS A 44 23.40 -9.90 -20.18
CA LYS A 44 24.21 -10.91 -19.49
C LYS A 44 25.64 -10.41 -19.17
N THR A 45 26.21 -9.59 -20.06
CA THR A 45 27.53 -8.97 -19.88
C THR A 45 27.58 -8.01 -18.70
N ASP A 46 26.46 -7.41 -18.34
CA ASP A 46 26.39 -6.31 -17.38
C ASP A 46 25.86 -6.79 -16.01
N GLN A 47 25.38 -8.04 -15.91
CA GLN A 47 24.80 -8.57 -14.65
C GLN A 47 25.76 -8.55 -13.47
N ASN A 48 27.06 -8.62 -13.72
CA ASN A 48 28.10 -8.55 -12.69
C ASN A 48 28.33 -7.12 -12.16
N LEU A 49 27.74 -6.10 -12.83
CA LEU A 49 27.84 -4.70 -12.41
C LEU A 49 26.79 -4.32 -11.35
N TYR A 50 25.81 -5.19 -11.10
CA TYR A 50 24.67 -4.91 -10.24
C TYR A 50 24.56 -5.92 -9.12
N GLU A 51 24.07 -5.45 -7.97
CA GLU A 51 23.64 -6.32 -6.87
C GLU A 51 22.16 -6.69 -7.06
N PHE A 52 21.79 -7.94 -6.67
CA PHE A 52 20.42 -8.42 -6.80
C PHE A 52 19.84 -8.75 -5.43
N PHE A 53 18.58 -8.39 -5.20
CA PHE A 53 17.86 -8.72 -3.98
C PHE A 53 16.59 -9.54 -4.27
N ASP A 54 16.19 -10.33 -3.30
CA ASP A 54 14.98 -11.14 -3.33
C ASP A 54 14.12 -10.93 -2.09
N ASN A 55 14.75 -10.56 -0.98
CA ASN A 55 14.12 -10.43 0.32
C ASN A 55 14.49 -9.10 0.98
N TYR A 56 13.74 -8.75 2.02
CA TYR A 56 14.05 -7.59 2.87
C TYR A 56 15.48 -7.64 3.44
N SER A 57 15.93 -8.84 3.86
CA SER A 57 17.27 -9.03 4.46
C SER A 57 18.42 -8.73 3.51
N ASP A 58 18.17 -8.70 2.21
CA ASP A 58 19.17 -8.40 1.20
C ASP A 58 19.39 -6.90 1.03
N LEU A 59 18.47 -6.09 1.58
CA LEU A 59 18.56 -4.63 1.57
C LEU A 59 19.22 -4.12 2.85
N THR A 60 20.00 -3.06 2.73
CA THR A 60 20.72 -2.43 3.83
C THR A 60 20.18 -1.03 4.12
N GLU A 61 20.40 -0.53 5.35
CA GLU A 61 20.02 0.83 5.75
C GLU A 61 20.76 1.95 4.98
N ASN A 62 21.80 1.59 4.21
CA ASN A 62 22.62 2.53 3.46
C ASN A 62 22.08 2.86 2.05
N LEU A 63 20.87 2.43 1.71
CA LEU A 63 20.21 2.80 0.46
C LEU A 63 19.68 4.24 0.54
N ASP A 64 19.78 4.95 -0.58
CA ASP A 64 19.30 6.35 -0.65
C ASP A 64 17.82 6.43 -1.03
N ILE A 65 17.35 5.52 -1.89
CA ILE A 65 15.98 5.50 -2.38
C ILE A 65 15.60 4.12 -2.91
N PHE A 66 14.32 3.79 -2.79
CA PHE A 66 13.68 2.63 -3.39
C PHE A 66 12.76 3.09 -4.53
N VAL A 67 12.97 2.61 -5.75
CA VAL A 67 12.18 2.96 -6.93
C VAL A 67 11.26 1.79 -7.28
N SER A 68 9.96 2.00 -7.15
CA SER A 68 8.92 1.05 -7.53
C SER A 68 8.43 1.37 -8.94
N ILE A 69 8.63 0.46 -9.89
CA ILE A 69 8.25 0.63 -11.31
C ILE A 69 6.98 -0.17 -11.56
N GLY A 70 5.85 0.52 -11.74
CA GLY A 70 4.54 -0.10 -11.90
C GLY A 70 3.40 0.79 -11.43
N GLY A 71 2.25 0.20 -11.10
CA GLY A 71 1.09 0.90 -10.53
C GLY A 71 1.10 0.94 -8.99
N ASP A 72 -0.04 1.40 -8.41
CA ASP A 72 -0.21 1.43 -6.95
C ASP A 72 -0.08 0.05 -6.30
N GLY A 73 -0.53 -1.02 -6.97
CA GLY A 73 -0.36 -2.40 -6.49
C GLY A 73 1.10 -2.82 -6.36
N THR A 74 1.96 -2.44 -7.32
CA THR A 74 3.41 -2.67 -7.25
C THR A 74 4.03 -1.85 -6.11
N PHE A 75 3.55 -0.61 -5.93
CA PHE A 75 4.00 0.24 -4.82
C PHE A 75 3.67 -0.40 -3.46
N LEU A 76 2.44 -0.89 -3.27
CA LEU A 76 2.04 -1.58 -2.03
C LEU A 76 2.93 -2.79 -1.72
N ARG A 77 3.33 -3.55 -2.74
CA ARG A 77 4.25 -4.67 -2.53
C ARG A 77 5.66 -4.24 -2.18
N SER A 78 6.11 -3.07 -2.62
CA SER A 78 7.46 -2.57 -2.31
C SER A 78 7.66 -2.31 -0.82
N ILE A 79 6.60 -2.03 -0.05
CA ILE A 79 6.71 -1.79 1.40
C ILE A 79 7.21 -3.02 2.17
N GLU A 80 6.99 -4.23 1.65
CA GLU A 80 7.47 -5.46 2.26
C GLU A 80 9.00 -5.58 2.24
N PHE A 81 9.64 -4.92 1.28
CA PHE A 81 11.09 -4.88 1.15
C PHE A 81 11.69 -3.70 1.93
N VAL A 82 10.96 -2.60 2.03
CA VAL A 82 11.46 -1.40 2.72
C VAL A 82 11.25 -1.49 4.23
N ARG A 83 10.08 -1.96 4.69
CA ARG A 83 9.74 -2.11 6.11
C ARG A 83 10.16 -0.87 6.94
N ASN A 84 10.89 -1.08 8.01
CA ASN A 84 11.40 -0.05 8.93
C ASN A 84 12.78 0.53 8.55
N LEU A 85 13.29 0.28 7.34
CA LEU A 85 14.58 0.82 6.88
C LEU A 85 14.60 2.35 6.74
N ASN A 86 13.47 3.02 6.97
CA ASN A 86 13.35 4.48 6.82
C ASN A 86 13.74 5.00 5.42
N LEU A 87 13.68 4.13 4.43
CA LEU A 87 14.07 4.36 3.04
C LEU A 87 12.91 4.98 2.26
N PRO A 88 13.10 6.14 1.58
CA PRO A 88 12.06 6.73 0.75
C PRO A 88 11.71 5.85 -0.45
N ILE A 89 10.41 5.64 -0.69
CA ILE A 89 9.91 4.93 -1.88
C ILE A 89 9.38 5.93 -2.88
N ILE A 90 9.83 5.84 -4.12
CA ILE A 90 9.28 6.59 -5.25
C ILE A 90 8.57 5.65 -6.21
N GLY A 91 7.34 5.99 -6.62
CA GLY A 91 6.58 5.22 -7.59
C GLY A 91 6.67 5.84 -8.98
N ILE A 92 7.19 5.09 -9.95
CA ILE A 92 7.15 5.43 -11.39
C ILE A 92 6.03 4.63 -12.03
N ASN A 93 4.96 5.35 -12.41
CA ASN A 93 3.77 4.74 -12.97
C ASN A 93 3.97 4.37 -14.44
N THR A 94 3.67 3.11 -14.77
CA THR A 94 3.76 2.58 -16.15
C THR A 94 2.39 2.44 -16.84
N GLY A 95 1.31 2.80 -16.15
CA GLY A 95 -0.05 2.70 -16.64
C GLY A 95 -0.91 3.92 -16.27
N ARG A 96 -2.13 3.68 -15.75
CA ARG A 96 -2.99 4.76 -15.28
C ARG A 96 -2.45 5.34 -13.97
N LEU A 97 -2.29 6.66 -13.92
CA LEU A 97 -1.77 7.36 -12.75
C LEU A 97 -2.47 6.92 -11.45
N GLY A 98 -1.69 6.50 -10.47
CA GLY A 98 -2.13 6.11 -9.15
C GLY A 98 -2.18 7.27 -8.14
N PHE A 99 -2.53 6.96 -6.90
CA PHE A 99 -2.36 7.85 -5.75
C PHE A 99 -0.98 7.71 -5.11
N LEU A 100 -0.36 6.54 -5.25
CA LEU A 100 0.95 6.21 -4.70
C LEU A 100 2.06 6.34 -5.75
N ALA A 101 1.90 5.70 -6.90
CA ALA A 101 2.82 5.84 -8.03
C ALA A 101 2.48 7.12 -8.81
N SER A 102 3.04 8.25 -8.35
CA SER A 102 2.67 9.60 -8.83
C SER A 102 3.54 10.13 -9.98
N THR A 103 4.67 9.48 -10.27
CA THR A 103 5.57 9.89 -11.37
C THR A 103 5.12 9.27 -12.68
N LYS A 104 4.71 10.11 -13.63
CA LYS A 104 4.25 9.66 -14.95
C LYS A 104 5.41 9.31 -15.87
N LYS A 105 5.24 8.28 -16.73
CA LYS A 105 6.20 7.85 -17.74
C LYS A 105 6.56 9.00 -18.71
N GLU A 106 5.61 9.86 -19.09
CA GLU A 106 5.85 11.00 -20.00
C GLU A 106 6.80 12.05 -19.42
N ASN A 107 6.99 12.07 -18.11
CA ASN A 107 7.88 12.99 -17.43
C ASN A 107 9.15 12.28 -16.90
N LEU A 108 9.43 11.06 -17.38
CA LEU A 108 10.46 10.18 -16.81
C LEU A 108 11.82 10.87 -16.76
N GLU A 109 12.30 11.40 -17.89
CA GLU A 109 13.62 12.04 -18.00
C GLU A 109 13.83 13.15 -16.97
N LYS A 110 12.88 14.09 -16.88
CA LYS A 110 12.92 15.17 -15.89
C LYS A 110 12.87 14.65 -14.46
N SER A 111 12.20 13.53 -14.25
CA SER A 111 12.07 12.90 -12.94
C SER A 111 13.36 12.19 -12.55
N LEU A 112 14.01 11.49 -13.48
CA LEU A 112 15.29 10.83 -13.23
C LEU A 112 16.38 11.83 -12.84
N ILE A 113 16.48 12.97 -13.53
CA ILE A 113 17.41 14.06 -13.14
C ILE A 113 17.18 14.48 -11.68
N LYS A 114 15.93 14.56 -11.23
CA LYS A 114 15.62 14.94 -9.84
C LYS A 114 15.92 13.81 -8.85
N ILE A 115 15.66 12.56 -9.22
CA ILE A 115 15.96 11.38 -8.39
C ILE A 115 17.47 11.32 -8.15
N PHE A 116 18.27 11.32 -9.21
CA PHE A 116 19.72 11.22 -9.13
C PHE A 116 20.37 12.40 -8.38
N ASN A 117 19.75 13.57 -8.42
CA ASN A 117 20.20 14.75 -7.64
C ASN A 117 19.54 14.85 -6.25
N LYS A 118 18.85 13.82 -5.77
CA LYS A 118 18.13 13.78 -4.49
C LYS A 118 17.14 14.94 -4.29
N LYS A 119 16.58 15.49 -5.39
CA LYS A 119 15.63 16.60 -5.37
C LYS A 119 14.18 16.08 -5.29
N PHE A 120 13.83 15.48 -4.17
CA PHE A 120 12.49 15.01 -3.85
C PHE A 120 12.12 15.33 -2.41
N VAL A 121 10.83 15.40 -2.14
CA VAL A 121 10.27 15.58 -0.78
C VAL A 121 9.64 14.26 -0.35
N SER A 122 9.87 13.86 0.88
CA SER A 122 9.28 12.64 1.44
C SER A 122 8.19 12.97 2.45
N GLU A 123 7.06 12.29 2.32
CA GLU A 123 5.95 12.34 3.27
C GLU A 123 5.84 11.01 4.01
N LYS A 124 5.60 11.07 5.31
CA LYS A 124 5.35 9.88 6.12
C LYS A 124 3.93 9.38 5.90
N ARG A 125 3.78 8.06 5.84
CA ARG A 125 2.51 7.36 5.75
C ARG A 125 2.45 6.32 6.87
N SER A 126 1.43 6.40 7.70
CA SER A 126 1.16 5.42 8.73
C SER A 126 0.73 4.08 8.13
N LEU A 127 0.99 3.02 8.85
CA LEU A 127 0.59 1.66 8.53
C LEU A 127 -0.35 1.13 9.62
N LEU A 128 -1.24 0.22 9.22
CA LEU A 128 -1.94 -0.66 10.15
C LEU A 128 -1.14 -1.92 10.37
N LYS A 129 -1.02 -2.36 11.62
CA LYS A 129 -0.49 -3.66 12.03
C LYS A 129 -1.64 -4.57 12.43
N VAL A 130 -1.57 -5.83 12.04
CA VAL A 130 -2.50 -6.86 12.47
C VAL A 130 -1.80 -7.95 13.26
N THR A 131 -2.44 -8.38 14.34
CA THR A 131 -2.09 -9.58 15.09
C THR A 131 -3.34 -10.41 15.34
N THR A 132 -3.17 -11.70 15.64
CA THR A 132 -4.28 -12.62 15.93
C THR A 132 -3.96 -13.40 17.21
N ASN A 133 -5.01 -13.91 17.87
CA ASN A 133 -4.85 -14.79 19.04
C ASN A 133 -4.35 -16.20 18.70
N CYS A 134 -4.24 -16.53 17.41
CA CYS A 134 -3.71 -17.79 16.91
C CYS A 134 -2.64 -17.47 15.85
N ASN A 135 -1.62 -18.34 15.70
CA ASN A 135 -0.56 -18.18 14.69
C ASN A 135 -1.05 -18.49 13.26
N THR A 136 -2.12 -17.83 12.83
CA THR A 136 -2.74 -18.05 11.51
C THR A 136 -2.09 -17.22 10.41
N ILE A 137 -1.43 -16.12 10.78
CA ILE A 137 -0.60 -15.34 9.86
C ILE A 137 0.82 -15.89 9.97
N PRO A 138 1.44 -16.36 8.87
CA PRO A 138 2.77 -16.93 8.92
C PRO A 138 3.79 -15.95 9.51
N GLU A 139 4.67 -16.41 10.41
CA GLU A 139 5.70 -15.58 11.09
C GLU A 139 6.58 -14.78 10.11
N LYS A 140 6.86 -15.36 8.93
CA LYS A 140 7.67 -14.69 7.89
C LYS A 140 6.87 -13.67 7.08
N SER A 141 5.55 -13.58 7.25
CA SER A 141 4.75 -12.60 6.52
C SER A 141 4.97 -11.19 7.09
N PHE A 142 4.65 -10.20 6.26
CA PHE A 142 4.66 -8.79 6.67
C PHE A 142 3.23 -8.41 7.09
N PRO A 143 2.92 -8.33 8.39
CA PRO A 143 1.56 -8.17 8.91
C PRO A 143 1.15 -6.68 8.99
N TYR A 144 1.53 -5.90 7.99
CA TYR A 144 1.26 -4.45 7.93
C TYR A 144 0.60 -4.10 6.61
N ALA A 145 -0.35 -3.16 6.67
CA ALA A 145 -1.02 -2.58 5.52
C ALA A 145 -0.78 -1.09 5.42
N LEU A 146 -0.46 -0.60 4.21
CA LEU A 146 -0.39 0.83 3.92
C LEU A 146 -1.79 1.38 3.61
N ASN A 147 -2.63 0.61 2.93
CA ASN A 147 -4.00 1.01 2.63
C ASN A 147 -4.98 0.52 3.67
N GLU A 148 -5.28 -0.77 3.70
CA GLU A 148 -6.33 -1.30 4.55
C GLU A 148 -6.11 -2.75 4.97
N ILE A 149 -6.75 -3.09 6.07
CA ILE A 149 -7.00 -4.46 6.49
C ILE A 149 -8.51 -4.67 6.43
N SER A 150 -8.96 -5.73 5.75
CA SER A 150 -10.38 -6.03 5.71
C SER A 150 -10.69 -7.44 6.16
N VAL A 151 -11.85 -7.60 6.78
CA VAL A 151 -12.46 -8.88 7.11
C VAL A 151 -13.65 -9.06 6.19
N VAL A 152 -13.68 -10.15 5.43
CA VAL A 152 -14.70 -10.36 4.39
C VAL A 152 -15.22 -11.80 4.48
N ARG A 153 -16.50 -11.98 4.21
CA ARG A 153 -17.07 -13.33 4.04
C ARG A 153 -16.29 -14.13 3.00
N LYS A 154 -16.10 -15.41 3.26
CA LYS A 154 -15.41 -16.31 2.31
C LYS A 154 -16.32 -16.69 1.17
N ASP A 155 -17.56 -17.04 1.48
CA ASP A 155 -18.54 -17.55 0.52
C ASP A 155 -19.65 -16.52 0.26
N THR A 156 -20.31 -16.63 -0.88
CA THR A 156 -21.27 -15.62 -1.36
C THR A 156 -22.68 -15.80 -0.82
N THR A 157 -22.96 -16.88 -0.10
CA THR A 157 -24.33 -17.30 0.27
C THR A 157 -24.88 -16.65 1.52
N SER A 158 -24.02 -16.22 2.46
CA SER A 158 -24.45 -15.61 3.72
C SER A 158 -23.57 -14.46 4.14
N MET A 159 -24.18 -13.45 4.77
CA MET A 159 -23.45 -12.38 5.44
C MET A 159 -22.76 -12.90 6.68
N ILE A 160 -21.74 -12.17 7.12
CA ILE A 160 -21.07 -12.37 8.39
C ILE A 160 -21.46 -11.27 9.38
N ASN A 161 -21.34 -11.57 10.66
CA ASN A 161 -21.51 -10.62 11.73
C ASN A 161 -20.11 -10.24 12.26
N VAL A 162 -19.68 -9.03 11.96
CA VAL A 162 -18.36 -8.51 12.36
C VAL A 162 -18.50 -7.71 13.63
N ARG A 163 -18.23 -8.34 14.77
CA ARG A 163 -18.24 -7.70 16.08
C ARG A 163 -16.98 -6.88 16.27
N THR A 164 -17.14 -5.60 16.62
CA THR A 164 -16.03 -4.64 16.71
C THR A 164 -16.02 -3.95 18.06
N SER A 165 -14.84 -3.90 18.69
CA SER A 165 -14.57 -3.14 19.92
C SER A 165 -13.42 -2.16 19.69
N LEU A 166 -13.52 -0.98 20.29
CA LEU A 166 -12.51 0.09 20.25
C LEU A 166 -12.04 0.36 21.68
N ASP A 167 -10.72 0.26 21.92
CA ASP A 167 -10.11 0.40 23.27
C ASP A 167 -10.83 -0.43 24.33
N GLY A 168 -11.20 -1.67 23.97
CA GLY A 168 -11.93 -2.60 24.85
C GLY A 168 -13.43 -2.35 24.95
N THR A 169 -13.94 -1.24 24.41
CA THR A 169 -15.38 -0.93 24.44
C THR A 169 -16.07 -1.49 23.20
N TYR A 170 -17.09 -2.34 23.39
CA TYR A 170 -17.93 -2.78 22.27
C TYR A 170 -18.67 -1.61 21.63
N ILE A 171 -18.56 -1.50 20.31
CA ILE A 171 -19.18 -0.42 19.54
C ILE A 171 -20.33 -0.92 18.68
N ASN A 172 -20.12 -1.97 17.89
CA ASN A 172 -21.12 -2.43 16.94
C ASN A 172 -20.84 -3.87 16.47
N SER A 173 -21.91 -4.51 15.99
CA SER A 173 -21.85 -5.75 15.23
C SER A 173 -22.40 -5.46 13.84
N TYR A 174 -21.52 -5.50 12.83
CA TYR A 174 -21.88 -5.24 11.44
C TYR A 174 -22.35 -6.53 10.77
N TRP A 175 -23.64 -6.62 10.52
CA TRP A 175 -24.18 -7.69 9.68
C TRP A 175 -24.00 -7.26 8.21
N SER A 176 -22.99 -7.80 7.54
CA SER A 176 -22.48 -7.25 6.29
C SER A 176 -21.70 -8.30 5.48
N ASP A 177 -21.25 -7.95 4.29
CA ASP A 177 -20.28 -8.73 3.53
C ASP A 177 -18.87 -8.66 4.14
N GLY A 178 -18.61 -7.64 4.97
CA GLY A 178 -17.35 -7.45 5.65
C GLY A 178 -17.18 -6.07 6.27
N LEU A 179 -15.99 -5.84 6.81
CA LEU A 179 -15.57 -4.57 7.39
C LEU A 179 -14.14 -4.25 6.93
N ILE A 180 -13.93 -3.02 6.50
CA ILE A 180 -12.61 -2.47 6.14
C ILE A 180 -12.15 -1.55 7.26
N VAL A 181 -10.91 -1.70 7.70
CA VAL A 181 -10.21 -0.72 8.53
C VAL A 181 -9.08 -0.13 7.69
N SER A 182 -9.20 1.14 7.37
CA SER A 182 -8.31 1.82 6.43
C SER A 182 -7.49 2.92 7.11
N THR A 183 -6.25 3.08 6.66
CA THR A 183 -5.41 4.26 6.93
C THR A 183 -5.91 5.46 6.11
N PRO A 184 -5.42 6.67 6.37
CA PRO A 184 -5.69 7.81 5.50
C PRO A 184 -5.25 7.58 4.05
N THR A 185 -4.13 6.89 3.84
CA THR A 185 -3.65 6.52 2.50
C THR A 185 -4.66 5.61 1.78
N GLY A 186 -5.17 4.60 2.47
CA GLY A 186 -6.16 3.66 1.94
C GLY A 186 -7.58 4.21 1.82
N SER A 187 -7.86 5.41 2.37
CA SER A 187 -9.17 6.04 2.21
C SER A 187 -9.56 6.29 0.74
N THR A 188 -8.58 6.29 -0.17
CA THR A 188 -8.79 6.34 -1.63
C THR A 188 -8.73 4.97 -2.31
N GLY A 189 -8.61 3.88 -1.53
CA GLY A 189 -8.59 2.49 -1.97
C GLY A 189 -9.97 1.81 -1.87
N TYR A 190 -10.02 0.62 -1.31
CA TYR A 190 -11.25 -0.17 -1.21
C TYR A 190 -12.32 0.52 -0.34
N SER A 191 -11.89 1.22 0.72
CA SER A 191 -12.80 2.00 1.58
C SER A 191 -13.63 3.01 0.77
N LEU A 192 -13.03 3.71 -0.20
CA LEU A 192 -13.76 4.66 -1.06
C LEU A 192 -14.87 3.97 -1.85
N SER A 193 -14.61 2.80 -2.40
CA SER A 193 -15.59 2.02 -3.18
C SER A 193 -16.77 1.55 -2.33
N CYS A 194 -16.56 1.42 -1.02
CA CYS A 194 -17.60 1.05 -0.04
C CYS A 194 -18.26 2.28 0.63
N GLY A 195 -18.05 3.50 0.11
CA GLY A 195 -18.65 4.73 0.61
C GLY A 195 -17.93 5.34 1.81
N GLY A 196 -16.70 4.94 2.09
CA GLY A 196 -15.84 5.58 3.09
C GLY A 196 -15.46 7.01 2.71
N PRO A 197 -15.20 7.90 3.69
CA PRO A 197 -14.77 9.26 3.44
C PRO A 197 -13.34 9.30 2.90
N VAL A 198 -13.03 10.28 2.04
CA VAL A 198 -11.66 10.61 1.67
C VAL A 198 -10.99 11.33 2.84
N ILE A 199 -9.84 10.83 3.28
CA ILE A 199 -9.07 11.40 4.38
C ILE A 199 -7.72 11.88 3.84
N SER A 200 -7.29 13.08 4.28
CA SER A 200 -5.96 13.58 3.93
C SER A 200 -4.88 12.62 4.43
N PRO A 201 -3.91 12.25 3.61
CA PRO A 201 -2.86 11.31 4.00
C PRO A 201 -2.02 11.73 5.22
N SER A 202 -2.03 13.02 5.56
CA SER A 202 -1.35 13.57 6.75
C SER A 202 -2.17 13.52 8.03
N SER A 203 -3.42 12.99 7.97
CA SER A 203 -4.28 12.91 9.15
C SER A 203 -3.87 11.76 10.08
N ASN A 204 -4.01 11.96 11.39
CA ASN A 204 -3.82 10.92 12.39
C ASN A 204 -5.15 10.22 12.69
N SER A 205 -5.65 9.45 11.76
CA SER A 205 -6.95 8.81 11.84
C SER A 205 -6.98 7.46 11.15
N LEU A 206 -7.96 6.64 11.50
CA LEU A 206 -8.34 5.41 10.80
C LEU A 206 -9.81 5.51 10.45
N VAL A 207 -10.25 4.76 9.46
CA VAL A 207 -11.67 4.68 9.12
C VAL A 207 -12.14 3.23 9.07
N LEU A 208 -13.25 2.95 9.76
CA LEU A 208 -13.98 1.70 9.67
C LEU A 208 -15.09 1.88 8.65
N THR A 209 -15.08 1.09 7.58
CA THR A 209 -16.06 1.15 6.50
C THR A 209 -16.71 -0.22 6.33
N PRO A 210 -18.00 -0.40 6.65
CA PRO A 210 -18.70 -1.66 6.42
C PRO A 210 -18.91 -1.90 4.91
N ILE A 211 -18.82 -3.17 4.50
CA ILE A 211 -19.04 -3.59 3.12
C ILE A 211 -20.48 -4.09 3.00
N SER A 212 -21.29 -3.42 2.21
CA SER A 212 -22.70 -3.80 1.95
C SER A 212 -23.49 -4.17 3.23
N PRO A 213 -23.52 -3.30 4.25
CA PRO A 213 -24.17 -3.64 5.51
C PRO A 213 -25.69 -3.77 5.34
N HIS A 214 -26.27 -4.78 6.00
CA HIS A 214 -27.73 -4.90 6.10
C HIS A 214 -28.33 -3.90 7.11
N ASN A 215 -27.55 -3.50 8.10
CA ASN A 215 -27.99 -2.56 9.12
C ASN A 215 -28.16 -1.15 8.53
N LEU A 216 -29.37 -0.63 8.50
CA LEU A 216 -29.69 0.69 7.93
C LEU A 216 -28.95 1.86 8.59
N ASN A 217 -28.55 1.68 9.87
CA ASN A 217 -27.83 2.71 10.65
C ASN A 217 -26.31 2.60 10.55
N ALA A 218 -25.77 1.58 9.89
CA ALA A 218 -24.33 1.44 9.71
C ALA A 218 -23.78 2.58 8.85
N ARG A 219 -22.75 3.24 9.34
CA ARG A 219 -22.04 4.32 8.63
C ARG A 219 -20.54 4.13 8.81
N PRO A 220 -19.72 4.58 7.86
CA PRO A 220 -18.29 4.68 8.08
C PRO A 220 -17.99 5.52 9.33
N LEU A 221 -17.05 5.05 10.16
CA LEU A 221 -16.65 5.71 11.39
C LEU A 221 -15.17 6.10 11.32
N VAL A 222 -14.88 7.39 11.50
CA VAL A 222 -13.51 7.89 11.62
C VAL A 222 -13.10 7.94 13.08
N ILE A 223 -11.94 7.40 13.41
CA ILE A 223 -11.39 7.32 14.77
C ILE A 223 -9.94 7.83 14.79
N SER A 224 -9.39 8.07 15.98
CA SER A 224 -7.96 8.33 16.14
C SER A 224 -7.12 7.12 15.71
N ASP A 225 -5.94 7.36 15.12
CA ASP A 225 -5.01 6.30 14.76
C ASP A 225 -4.34 5.64 15.98
N SER A 226 -4.48 6.23 17.19
CA SER A 226 -4.05 5.64 18.46
C SER A 226 -5.02 4.59 19.02
N THR A 227 -6.23 4.48 18.45
CA THR A 227 -7.26 3.54 18.91
C THR A 227 -6.88 2.09 18.57
N LYS A 228 -6.97 1.20 19.55
CA LYS A 228 -6.84 -0.24 19.37
C LYS A 228 -8.16 -0.85 18.98
N ILE A 229 -8.16 -1.65 17.93
CA ILE A 229 -9.37 -2.26 17.36
C ILE A 229 -9.31 -3.77 17.58
N GLU A 230 -10.35 -4.34 18.16
CA GLU A 230 -10.56 -5.79 18.25
C GLU A 230 -11.74 -6.17 17.37
N ILE A 231 -11.55 -7.18 16.53
CA ILE A 231 -12.57 -7.74 15.63
C ILE A 231 -12.71 -9.23 15.90
N SER A 232 -13.95 -9.70 16.01
CA SER A 232 -14.30 -11.10 15.95
C SER A 232 -15.42 -11.32 14.95
N VAL A 233 -15.45 -12.49 14.32
CA VAL A 233 -16.39 -12.82 13.25
C VAL A 233 -17.27 -13.99 13.67
N GLU A 234 -18.56 -13.85 13.42
CA GLU A 234 -19.56 -14.91 13.55
C GLU A 234 -20.28 -15.07 12.19
N GLY A 235 -20.60 -16.28 11.81
CA GLY A 235 -21.29 -16.56 10.56
C GLY A 235 -21.76 -18.01 10.49
N ARG A 236 -22.46 -18.35 9.42
CA ARG A 236 -22.91 -19.73 9.17
C ARG A 236 -21.78 -20.64 8.74
N GLU A 237 -20.80 -20.06 8.02
CA GLU A 237 -19.59 -20.73 7.58
C GLU A 237 -18.54 -20.69 8.69
N ASP A 238 -17.63 -21.66 8.73
CA ASP A 238 -16.58 -21.75 9.74
C ASP A 238 -15.41 -20.78 9.50
N PHE A 239 -15.31 -20.21 8.32
CA PHE A 239 -14.17 -19.42 7.88
C PHE A 239 -14.58 -18.09 7.28
N HIS A 240 -13.72 -17.11 7.46
CA HIS A 240 -13.75 -15.80 6.80
C HIS A 240 -12.38 -15.47 6.18
N LEU A 241 -12.33 -14.41 5.37
CA LEU A 241 -11.10 -13.90 4.78
C LEU A 241 -10.62 -12.68 5.55
N LEU A 242 -9.33 -12.67 5.86
CA LEU A 242 -8.59 -11.48 6.28
C LEU A 242 -7.74 -11.02 5.10
N THR A 243 -7.85 -9.74 4.71
CA THR A 243 -6.94 -9.17 3.72
C THR A 243 -6.01 -8.16 4.37
N ILE A 244 -4.76 -8.13 3.94
CA ILE A 244 -3.75 -7.15 4.34
C ILE A 244 -3.22 -6.52 3.04
N ASP A 245 -3.73 -5.35 2.67
CA ASP A 245 -3.57 -4.80 1.33
C ASP A 245 -3.93 -5.87 0.25
N ALA A 246 -2.98 -6.28 -0.58
CA ALA A 246 -3.20 -7.26 -1.65
C ALA A 246 -3.07 -8.74 -1.21
N LYS A 247 -2.82 -9.03 0.07
CA LYS A 247 -2.66 -10.40 0.57
C LYS A 247 -3.95 -10.90 1.21
N ILE A 248 -4.25 -12.19 1.01
CA ILE A 248 -5.48 -12.83 1.51
C ILE A 248 -5.11 -14.02 2.38
N TYR A 249 -5.71 -14.10 3.55
CA TYR A 249 -5.59 -15.19 4.51
C TYR A 249 -6.97 -15.73 4.83
N THR A 250 -7.10 -17.06 4.94
CA THR A 250 -8.32 -17.70 5.42
C THR A 250 -8.20 -17.98 6.91
N LEU A 251 -9.11 -17.41 7.70
CA LEU A 251 -9.15 -17.56 9.15
C LEU A 251 -10.41 -18.30 9.58
N LYS A 252 -10.33 -19.04 10.70
CA LYS A 252 -11.49 -19.55 11.41
C LYS A 252 -12.22 -18.42 12.15
N ASN A 253 -13.55 -18.52 12.26
CA ASN A 253 -14.36 -17.50 12.96
C ASN A 253 -13.98 -17.30 14.42
N GLU A 254 -13.44 -18.32 15.10
CA GLU A 254 -12.91 -18.22 16.48
C GLU A 254 -11.70 -17.29 16.62
N THR A 255 -11.09 -16.90 15.50
CA THR A 255 -9.90 -16.06 15.49
C THR A 255 -10.25 -14.62 15.84
N LYS A 256 -9.68 -14.12 16.94
CA LYS A 256 -9.72 -12.70 17.26
C LYS A 256 -8.63 -11.96 16.52
N ILE A 257 -8.98 -10.84 15.94
CA ILE A 257 -8.10 -10.00 15.12
C ILE A 257 -7.90 -8.68 15.88
N PHE A 258 -6.66 -8.29 16.07
CA PHE A 258 -6.29 -7.04 16.74
C PHE A 258 -5.57 -6.14 15.74
N LEU A 259 -6.04 -4.90 15.62
CA LEU A 259 -5.48 -3.91 14.72
C LEU A 259 -5.04 -2.70 15.53
N GLU A 260 -3.86 -2.21 15.20
CA GLU A 260 -3.29 -0.99 15.78
C GLU A 260 -2.40 -0.28 14.76
N LYS A 261 -2.09 0.99 14.99
CA LYS A 261 -1.08 1.69 14.21
C LYS A 261 0.28 1.01 14.39
N ALA A 262 1.02 0.88 13.31
CA ALA A 262 2.40 0.41 13.37
C ALA A 262 3.31 1.40 14.11
N ASP A 263 4.40 0.90 14.65
CA ASP A 263 5.44 1.66 15.35
C ASP A 263 6.43 2.37 14.41
N PHE A 264 6.27 2.20 13.11
CA PHE A 264 7.06 2.87 12.07
C PHE A 264 6.17 3.36 10.94
N ASP A 265 6.68 4.31 10.17
CA ASP A 265 6.02 4.89 8.99
C ASP A 265 6.78 4.51 7.72
N ILE A 266 6.08 4.46 6.58
CA ILE A 266 6.69 4.42 5.25
C ILE A 266 6.89 5.85 4.75
N LYS A 267 8.06 6.13 4.15
CA LYS A 267 8.34 7.39 3.47
C LYS A 267 7.97 7.28 1.99
N VAL A 268 6.96 8.02 1.57
CA VAL A 268 6.60 8.17 0.15
C VAL A 268 7.29 9.39 -0.41
N ALA A 269 8.16 9.21 -1.39
CA ALA A 269 8.90 10.30 -2.02
C ALA A 269 8.17 10.84 -3.25
N ASN A 270 8.08 12.15 -3.35
CA ASN A 270 7.42 12.88 -4.43
C ASN A 270 8.39 13.86 -5.11
N ILE A 271 8.40 13.89 -6.44
CA ILE A 271 9.37 14.65 -7.23
C ILE A 271 8.85 16.05 -7.60
N ASN A 272 7.61 16.18 -7.97
CA ASN A 272 7.07 17.39 -8.63
C ASN A 272 5.95 18.01 -7.84
N ASN A 273 6.24 18.69 -6.71
CA ASN A 273 5.21 19.38 -5.92
C ASN A 273 3.88 18.62 -5.94
N TYR A 274 3.96 17.31 -5.63
CA TYR A 274 2.80 16.45 -5.56
C TYR A 274 1.78 17.12 -4.64
N ASN A 275 0.56 17.25 -5.12
CA ASN A 275 -0.53 17.79 -4.35
C ASN A 275 -1.66 16.75 -4.34
N PHE A 276 -1.93 16.18 -3.18
CA PHE A 276 -2.97 15.19 -2.99
C PHE A 276 -4.33 15.66 -3.50
N PHE A 277 -4.71 16.91 -3.20
CA PHE A 277 -6.01 17.43 -3.61
C PHE A 277 -6.13 17.62 -5.13
N LYS A 278 -5.01 17.98 -5.79
CA LYS A 278 -4.98 18.04 -7.26
C LYS A 278 -5.16 16.64 -7.87
N THR A 279 -4.45 15.65 -7.34
CA THR A 279 -4.57 14.26 -7.80
C THR A 279 -5.99 13.73 -7.56
N LEU A 280 -6.57 14.01 -6.39
CA LEU A 280 -7.93 13.65 -6.03
C LEU A 280 -8.95 14.26 -7.02
N LYS A 281 -8.86 15.58 -7.26
CA LYS A 281 -9.70 16.28 -8.22
C LYS A 281 -9.61 15.67 -9.62
N ASP A 282 -8.40 15.38 -10.09
CA ASP A 282 -8.19 14.85 -11.44
C ASP A 282 -8.71 13.41 -11.57
N LYS A 283 -8.56 12.59 -10.53
CA LYS A 283 -9.00 11.18 -10.54
C LYS A 283 -10.49 11.00 -10.33
N LEU A 284 -11.10 11.78 -9.44
CA LEU A 284 -12.53 11.71 -9.16
C LEU A 284 -13.33 12.64 -10.07
N LEU A 285 -12.68 13.35 -11.01
CA LEU A 285 -13.30 14.28 -11.97
C LEU A 285 -14.09 15.41 -11.28
N TRP A 286 -13.72 15.77 -10.05
CA TRP A 286 -14.41 16.81 -9.30
C TRP A 286 -14.28 18.16 -9.98
N GLY A 287 -15.42 18.86 -10.12
CA GLY A 287 -15.52 20.14 -10.82
C GLY A 287 -15.38 20.04 -12.35
N LYS A 288 -15.47 18.83 -12.92
CA LYS A 288 -15.52 18.60 -14.39
C LYS A 288 -16.94 18.32 -14.89
N ASP A 289 -17.95 18.57 -14.09
CA ASP A 289 -19.36 18.48 -14.54
C ASP A 289 -19.59 19.56 -15.59
N LYS A 290 -20.03 19.13 -16.78
CA LYS A 290 -20.33 20.04 -17.92
C LYS A 290 -21.51 20.96 -17.69
N ARG A 291 -22.22 20.82 -16.56
CA ARG A 291 -23.39 21.65 -16.20
C ARG A 291 -23.01 22.84 -15.33
N ASN A 292 -21.72 23.00 -14.97
CA ASN A 292 -21.19 24.17 -14.27
C ASN A 292 -20.22 24.94 -15.17
#